data_74c3d8e1537e63d18ac54276bb49c5f0
#
_entry.id   74c3d8e1537e63d18ac54276bb49c5f0
#
_cell.length_a   1.000
_cell.length_b   1.000
_cell.length_c   1.000
_cell.angle_alpha   90.00
_cell.angle_beta   90.00
_cell.angle_gamma   90.00
#
_symmetry.space_group_name_H-M   'P 1'
#
loop_
_entity.id
_entity.type
_entity.pdbx_description
1 polymer ?
#
loop_
_entity_poly.entity_id
_entity_poly.type
_entity_poly.pdbx_seq_one_letter_code
_entity_poly.pdbx_strand_id
1 'polypeptide(L)'
;SKVVDNLPTILVDDTILAIQKLATYVRDKSNAFVIGITGSAGKTSTKDMIASVLSEKYKVLKTPGNLNGQIGLPLNILMYQDEPVWVLEMGMNNFGELDKLSHIAKPNVAVITNIGTAHIGILGSRENILKAKLEILEGMDADGTLILNGDNDLLKTVKDKRNIVTFGLDNNNTFVAKNIKTSLENTTFTCNGEEYKVLVPGEVFIYNALASISVGKRLGLTSEEIKRGLEKFTMSGNRMKKTIVKDYTLLNDTYNANPDSVKSVLKTIASYEGRKVAVLGDMLELGEYEKELHENVGEYLNGKVDVLVTVGTLSKYMDDRFKGEKYHFSSVDEAKEEIKSILKPKDLVLFKASHSINLDKLVDFLTNNL
;
A
#
# COMPACT_ATOMS: atom_id res chain seq x y z
N SER A 1 1.21 24.76 -25.34
CA SER A 1 1.43 23.41 -25.92
C SER A 1 2.44 23.52 -27.04
N LYS A 2 3.48 22.69 -27.05
CA LYS A 2 4.45 22.62 -28.16
C LYS A 2 3.92 21.56 -29.15
N VAL A 3 3.71 21.94 -30.40
CA VAL A 3 3.51 21.00 -31.50
C VAL A 3 4.85 20.31 -31.74
N VAL A 4 4.85 18.99 -31.81
CA VAL A 4 6.05 18.21 -32.10
C VAL A 4 6.07 17.96 -33.60
N ASP A 5 7.10 18.45 -34.26
CA ASP A 5 7.28 18.26 -35.70
C ASP A 5 7.37 16.78 -36.05
N ASN A 6 6.75 16.37 -37.15
CA ASN A 6 6.70 15.01 -37.68
C ASN A 6 5.91 13.96 -36.88
N LEU A 7 5.06 14.38 -35.91
CA LEU A 7 4.10 13.49 -35.26
C LEU A 7 2.66 13.97 -35.50
N PRO A 8 1.70 13.06 -35.72
CA PRO A 8 0.29 13.43 -35.73
C PRO A 8 -0.05 14.09 -34.38
N THR A 9 -0.55 15.32 -34.42
CA THR A 9 -0.85 16.13 -33.25
C THR A 9 -2.31 16.54 -33.25
N ILE A 10 -2.98 16.37 -32.10
CA ILE A 10 -4.33 16.87 -31.84
C ILE A 10 -4.20 18.03 -30.86
N LEU A 11 -4.60 19.22 -31.31
CA LEU A 11 -4.64 20.41 -30.45
C LEU A 11 -5.88 20.37 -29.57
N VAL A 12 -5.72 20.57 -28.27
CA VAL A 12 -6.79 20.59 -27.26
C VAL A 12 -6.54 21.73 -26.26
N ASP A 13 -7.61 22.24 -25.67
CA ASP A 13 -7.54 23.31 -24.67
C ASP A 13 -6.89 22.83 -23.37
N ASP A 14 -7.24 21.60 -22.93
CA ASP A 14 -6.71 20.96 -21.73
C ASP A 14 -6.28 19.52 -22.05
N THR A 15 -4.98 19.27 -21.94
CA THR A 15 -4.38 17.97 -22.25
C THR A 15 -4.75 16.89 -21.21
N ILE A 16 -4.92 17.27 -19.94
CA ILE A 16 -5.31 16.33 -18.87
C ILE A 16 -6.76 15.91 -19.09
N LEU A 17 -7.65 16.86 -19.31
CA LEU A 17 -9.05 16.57 -19.60
C LEU A 17 -9.20 15.74 -20.88
N ALA A 18 -8.40 16.01 -21.91
CA ALA A 18 -8.42 15.24 -23.14
C ALA A 18 -8.04 13.76 -22.94
N ILE A 19 -6.97 13.50 -22.17
CA ILE A 19 -6.55 12.12 -21.81
C ILE A 19 -7.63 11.44 -20.98
N GLN A 20 -8.24 12.14 -20.01
CA GLN A 20 -9.32 11.60 -19.18
C GLN A 20 -10.54 11.22 -20.02
N LYS A 21 -10.98 12.09 -20.94
CA LYS A 21 -12.08 11.81 -21.88
C LYS A 21 -11.77 10.62 -22.79
N LEU A 22 -10.54 10.52 -23.29
CA LEU A 22 -10.11 9.39 -24.10
C LEU A 22 -10.13 8.07 -23.32
N ALA A 23 -9.63 8.09 -22.08
CA ALA A 23 -9.67 6.93 -21.19
C ALA A 23 -11.10 6.50 -20.85
N THR A 24 -12.01 7.46 -20.61
CA THR A 24 -13.43 7.20 -20.40
C THR A 24 -14.06 6.56 -21.65
N TYR A 25 -13.74 7.05 -22.83
CA TYR A 25 -14.22 6.46 -24.08
C TYR A 25 -13.73 5.01 -24.25
N VAL A 26 -12.45 4.74 -23.98
CA VAL A 26 -11.89 3.37 -24.01
C VAL A 26 -12.61 2.48 -22.99
N ARG A 27 -12.82 2.99 -21.77
CA ARG A 27 -13.56 2.27 -20.73
C ARG A 27 -14.99 1.94 -21.18
N ASP A 28 -15.69 2.89 -21.78
CA ASP A 28 -17.08 2.70 -22.25
C ASP A 28 -17.20 1.72 -23.42
N LYS A 29 -16.15 1.56 -24.20
CA LYS A 29 -16.07 0.57 -25.27
C LYS A 29 -15.59 -0.80 -24.82
N SER A 30 -14.97 -0.88 -23.64
CA SER A 30 -14.50 -2.14 -23.08
C SER A 30 -15.63 -2.86 -22.34
N ASN A 31 -15.64 -4.20 -22.40
CA ASN A 31 -16.49 -5.06 -21.57
C ASN A 31 -15.74 -5.55 -20.31
N ALA A 32 -14.65 -4.89 -19.96
CA ALA A 32 -13.80 -5.32 -18.86
C ALA A 32 -14.51 -5.20 -17.50
N PHE A 33 -14.29 -6.19 -16.65
CA PHE A 33 -14.70 -6.15 -15.25
C PHE A 33 -13.63 -5.41 -14.46
N VAL A 34 -13.99 -4.29 -13.83
CA VAL A 34 -13.05 -3.37 -13.20
C VAL A 34 -13.11 -3.47 -11.68
N ILE A 35 -11.95 -3.67 -11.06
CA ILE A 35 -11.73 -3.60 -9.62
C ILE A 35 -10.96 -2.33 -9.31
N GLY A 36 -11.60 -1.37 -8.63
CA GLY A 36 -10.97 -0.15 -8.11
C GLY A 36 -10.47 -0.34 -6.68
N ILE A 37 -9.24 0.09 -6.39
CA ILE A 37 -8.64 -0.10 -5.07
C ILE A 37 -8.15 1.22 -4.52
N THR A 38 -8.63 1.61 -3.34
CA THR A 38 -8.15 2.78 -2.60
C THR A 38 -7.89 2.45 -1.13
N GLY A 39 -7.39 3.41 -0.37
CA GLY A 39 -7.10 3.31 1.07
C GLY A 39 -5.92 4.18 1.48
N SER A 40 -5.71 4.34 2.77
CA SER A 40 -4.60 5.13 3.32
C SER A 40 -3.27 4.40 3.18
N ALA A 41 -3.25 3.08 3.37
CA ALA A 41 -2.09 2.21 3.21
C ALA A 41 -2.48 0.90 2.50
N GLY A 42 -1.50 0.18 1.95
CA GLY A 42 -1.69 -1.16 1.38
C GLY A 42 -2.28 -1.21 -0.03
N LYS A 43 -2.67 -0.09 -0.66
CA LYS A 43 -3.27 -0.06 -2.01
C LYS A 43 -2.49 -0.87 -3.04
N THR A 44 -1.22 -0.59 -3.21
CA THR A 44 -0.38 -1.24 -4.22
C THR A 44 -0.19 -2.73 -3.95
N SER A 45 0.09 -3.10 -2.69
CA SER A 45 0.25 -4.52 -2.33
C SER A 45 -1.06 -5.30 -2.53
N THR A 46 -2.21 -4.69 -2.18
CA THR A 46 -3.54 -5.29 -2.43
C THR A 46 -3.81 -5.41 -3.93
N LYS A 47 -3.52 -4.38 -4.71
CA LYS A 47 -3.65 -4.39 -6.18
C LYS A 47 -2.80 -5.51 -6.81
N ASP A 48 -1.54 -5.61 -6.42
CA ASP A 48 -0.63 -6.62 -6.96
C ASP A 48 -1.05 -8.03 -6.57
N MET A 49 -1.53 -8.22 -5.33
CA MET A 49 -2.01 -9.52 -4.85
C MET A 49 -3.34 -9.92 -5.50
N ILE A 50 -4.29 -9.00 -5.66
CA ILE A 50 -5.54 -9.23 -6.42
C ILE A 50 -5.20 -9.59 -7.86
N ALA A 51 -4.31 -8.85 -8.51
CA ALA A 51 -3.90 -9.14 -9.88
C ALA A 51 -3.22 -10.51 -9.99
N SER A 52 -2.35 -10.90 -9.05
CA SER A 52 -1.74 -12.23 -8.99
C SER A 52 -2.78 -13.34 -8.90
N VAL A 53 -3.76 -13.18 -8.00
CA VAL A 53 -4.86 -14.14 -7.83
C VAL A 53 -5.71 -14.24 -9.11
N LEU A 54 -6.13 -13.13 -9.68
CA LEU A 54 -7.00 -13.13 -10.87
C LEU A 54 -6.28 -13.62 -12.12
N SER A 55 -4.94 -13.48 -12.19
CA SER A 55 -4.13 -13.98 -13.30
C SER A 55 -4.08 -15.51 -13.39
N GLU A 56 -4.56 -16.24 -12.37
CA GLU A 56 -4.71 -17.70 -12.46
C GLU A 56 -5.85 -18.12 -13.42
N LYS A 57 -6.74 -17.18 -13.75
CA LYS A 57 -7.91 -17.46 -14.59
C LYS A 57 -8.12 -16.48 -15.73
N TYR A 58 -7.65 -15.24 -15.59
CA TYR A 58 -7.93 -14.15 -16.53
C TYR A 58 -6.64 -13.48 -17.01
N LYS A 59 -6.68 -12.88 -18.21
CA LYS A 59 -5.72 -11.85 -18.60
C LYS A 59 -6.06 -10.57 -17.84
N VAL A 60 -5.10 -9.98 -17.13
CA VAL A 60 -5.35 -8.87 -16.21
C VAL A 60 -4.55 -7.64 -16.61
N LEU A 61 -5.24 -6.52 -16.83
CA LEU A 61 -4.63 -5.19 -16.85
C LEU A 61 -4.52 -4.71 -15.40
N LYS A 62 -3.31 -4.36 -14.94
CA LYS A 62 -3.12 -3.76 -13.61
C LYS A 62 -2.37 -2.45 -13.68
N THR A 63 -2.63 -1.55 -12.75
CA THR A 63 -1.89 -0.29 -12.62
C THR A 63 -0.39 -0.55 -12.46
N PRO A 64 0.47 -0.10 -13.39
CA PRO A 64 1.91 -0.19 -13.24
C PRO A 64 2.42 0.86 -12.25
N GLY A 65 3.32 0.44 -11.33
CA GLY A 65 3.89 1.34 -10.33
C GLY A 65 2.83 2.09 -9.52
N ASN A 66 2.89 3.41 -9.54
CA ASN A 66 2.00 4.35 -8.87
C ASN A 66 1.19 5.24 -9.85
N LEU A 67 0.90 4.76 -11.06
CA LEU A 67 0.07 5.48 -12.03
C LEU A 67 -1.42 5.48 -11.61
N ASN A 68 -1.72 6.02 -10.44
CA ASN A 68 -3.00 5.91 -9.73
C ASN A 68 -3.78 7.23 -9.58
N GLY A 69 -3.22 8.35 -10.07
CA GLY A 69 -3.84 9.68 -9.98
C GLY A 69 -4.46 10.16 -11.28
N GLN A 70 -4.78 11.45 -11.33
CA GLN A 70 -5.55 12.15 -12.40
C GLN A 70 -4.95 12.01 -13.83
N ILE A 71 -3.65 11.72 -13.93
CA ILE A 71 -2.97 11.46 -15.21
C ILE A 71 -2.66 9.96 -15.33
N GLY A 72 -2.16 9.35 -14.26
CA GLY A 72 -1.67 7.99 -14.28
C GLY A 72 -2.75 6.94 -14.55
N LEU A 73 -3.92 7.05 -13.91
CA LEU A 73 -5.02 6.11 -14.14
C LEU A 73 -5.57 6.19 -15.58
N PRO A 74 -5.82 7.37 -16.17
CA PRO A 74 -6.17 7.47 -17.58
C PRO A 74 -5.13 6.83 -18.51
N LEU A 75 -3.84 7.12 -18.31
CA LEU A 75 -2.77 6.52 -19.11
C LEU A 75 -2.76 4.98 -18.99
N ASN A 76 -3.01 4.45 -17.78
CA ASN A 76 -3.10 3.01 -17.59
C ASN A 76 -4.27 2.39 -18.37
N ILE A 77 -5.44 3.02 -18.36
CA ILE A 77 -6.60 2.57 -19.13
C ILE A 77 -6.30 2.58 -20.64
N LEU A 78 -5.55 3.58 -21.11
CA LEU A 78 -5.14 3.67 -22.53
C LEU A 78 -4.11 2.59 -22.93
N MET A 79 -3.53 1.85 -21.98
CA MET A 79 -2.68 0.68 -22.28
C MET A 79 -3.49 -0.60 -22.53
N TYR A 80 -4.82 -0.56 -22.34
CA TYR A 80 -5.71 -1.68 -22.58
C TYR A 80 -5.57 -2.24 -24.00
N GLN A 81 -5.51 -3.56 -24.11
CA GLN A 81 -5.51 -4.29 -25.38
C GLN A 81 -6.78 -5.14 -25.51
N ASP A 82 -6.90 -6.16 -24.67
CA ASP A 82 -7.99 -7.14 -24.71
C ASP A 82 -8.26 -7.78 -23.32
N GLU A 83 -7.69 -7.19 -22.25
CA GLU A 83 -7.81 -7.75 -20.90
C GLU A 83 -9.26 -7.70 -20.41
N PRO A 84 -9.89 -8.87 -20.08
CA PRO A 84 -11.26 -8.89 -19.59
C PRO A 84 -11.41 -8.41 -18.15
N VAL A 85 -10.30 -8.27 -17.42
CA VAL A 85 -10.29 -7.84 -16.01
C VAL A 85 -9.25 -6.75 -15.80
N TRP A 86 -9.66 -5.65 -15.14
CA TRP A 86 -8.77 -4.56 -14.78
C TRP A 86 -8.69 -4.40 -13.27
N VAL A 87 -7.47 -4.27 -12.76
CA VAL A 87 -7.18 -4.03 -11.33
C VAL A 87 -6.50 -2.69 -11.19
N LEU A 88 -7.29 -1.67 -10.87
CA LEU A 88 -6.88 -0.27 -10.93
C LEU A 88 -6.66 0.30 -9.51
N GLU A 89 -5.45 0.73 -9.22
CA GLU A 89 -5.16 1.51 -8.04
C GLU A 89 -5.64 2.94 -8.23
N MET A 90 -6.37 3.47 -7.25
CA MET A 90 -7.00 4.79 -7.30
C MET A 90 -6.53 5.60 -6.08
N GLY A 91 -5.61 6.53 -6.33
CA GLY A 91 -5.03 7.43 -5.35
C GLY A 91 -5.72 8.80 -5.36
N MET A 92 -5.65 9.49 -4.22
CA MET A 92 -6.12 10.88 -4.09
C MET A 92 -5.36 11.61 -2.98
N ASN A 93 -5.28 12.92 -3.10
CA ASN A 93 -4.80 13.85 -2.08
C ASN A 93 -5.93 14.76 -1.56
N ASN A 94 -6.87 15.13 -2.42
CA ASN A 94 -7.97 16.07 -2.14
C ASN A 94 -9.34 15.46 -2.44
N PHE A 95 -10.38 16.10 -1.91
CA PHE A 95 -11.76 15.83 -2.30
C PHE A 95 -11.98 16.03 -3.80
N GLY A 96 -12.88 15.25 -4.40
CA GLY A 96 -13.25 15.31 -5.81
C GLY A 96 -12.25 14.66 -6.75
N GLU A 97 -11.07 14.24 -6.28
CA GLU A 97 -10.10 13.56 -7.12
C GLU A 97 -10.51 12.12 -7.39
N LEU A 98 -10.92 11.40 -6.34
CA LEU A 98 -11.33 10.01 -6.47
C LEU A 98 -12.69 9.88 -7.17
N ASP A 99 -13.57 10.85 -7.01
CA ASP A 99 -14.82 10.99 -7.78
C ASP A 99 -14.55 10.99 -9.29
N LYS A 100 -13.64 11.87 -9.75
CA LYS A 100 -13.24 11.91 -11.16
C LYS A 100 -12.66 10.58 -11.66
N LEU A 101 -11.77 9.98 -10.86
CA LEU A 101 -11.17 8.70 -11.21
C LEU A 101 -12.22 7.58 -11.27
N SER A 102 -13.20 7.61 -10.38
CA SER A 102 -14.29 6.65 -10.34
C SER A 102 -15.17 6.74 -11.58
N HIS A 103 -15.53 7.95 -12.01
CA HIS A 103 -16.29 8.15 -13.24
C HIS A 103 -15.54 7.75 -14.52
N ILE A 104 -14.21 7.84 -14.53
CA ILE A 104 -13.37 7.35 -15.64
C ILE A 104 -13.30 5.83 -15.63
N ALA A 105 -13.03 5.21 -14.47
CA ALA A 105 -12.79 3.76 -14.33
C ALA A 105 -14.09 2.94 -14.29
N LYS A 106 -15.18 3.50 -13.76
CA LYS A 106 -16.48 2.84 -13.54
C LYS A 106 -16.31 1.45 -12.94
N PRO A 107 -15.82 1.34 -11.69
CA PRO A 107 -15.51 0.04 -11.10
C PRO A 107 -16.76 -0.78 -10.82
N ASN A 108 -16.71 -2.09 -11.09
CA ASN A 108 -17.73 -3.07 -10.70
C ASN A 108 -17.55 -3.52 -9.26
N VAL A 109 -16.29 -3.48 -8.78
CA VAL A 109 -15.92 -3.76 -7.39
C VAL A 109 -15.03 -2.63 -6.88
N ALA A 110 -15.33 -2.08 -5.72
CA ALA A 110 -14.46 -1.16 -5.00
C ALA A 110 -13.90 -1.83 -3.75
N VAL A 111 -12.58 -1.77 -3.58
CA VAL A 111 -11.88 -2.25 -2.40
C VAL A 111 -11.30 -1.07 -1.63
N ILE A 112 -11.66 -0.92 -0.36
CA ILE A 112 -11.07 0.08 0.54
C ILE A 112 -10.26 -0.65 1.62
N THR A 113 -8.94 -0.51 1.56
CA THR A 113 -8.02 -1.28 2.40
C THR A 113 -8.04 -0.84 3.87
N ASN A 114 -8.02 0.47 4.11
CA ASN A 114 -8.12 1.08 5.44
C ASN A 114 -8.34 2.59 5.36
N ILE A 115 -8.79 3.17 6.48
CA ILE A 115 -8.78 4.61 6.76
C ILE A 115 -7.80 4.87 7.90
N GLY A 116 -6.65 5.42 7.56
CA GLY A 116 -5.60 5.82 8.48
C GLY A 116 -5.37 7.33 8.44
N THR A 117 -4.13 7.74 8.65
CA THR A 117 -3.71 9.15 8.75
C THR A 117 -3.02 9.70 7.49
N ALA A 118 -2.93 8.92 6.40
CA ALA A 118 -2.37 9.42 5.14
C ALA A 118 -3.21 10.60 4.61
N HIS A 119 -2.53 11.70 4.23
CA HIS A 119 -3.13 12.97 3.77
C HIS A 119 -3.95 13.72 4.85
N ILE A 120 -3.76 13.41 6.14
CA ILE A 120 -4.49 14.08 7.23
C ILE A 120 -4.17 15.58 7.29
N GLY A 121 -2.96 15.99 6.94
CA GLY A 121 -2.57 17.39 6.86
C GLY A 121 -3.32 18.20 5.79
N ILE A 122 -3.91 17.53 4.79
CA ILE A 122 -4.71 18.16 3.73
C ILE A 122 -6.19 18.08 4.05
N LEU A 123 -6.66 16.91 4.47
CA LEU A 123 -8.11 16.63 4.69
C LEU A 123 -8.58 16.95 6.10
N GLY A 124 -7.67 17.19 7.05
CA GLY A 124 -7.94 17.66 8.41
C GLY A 124 -8.40 16.59 9.41
N SER A 125 -9.10 15.53 8.97
CA SER A 125 -9.55 14.45 9.88
C SER A 125 -9.68 13.10 9.19
N ARG A 126 -9.72 12.01 9.97
CA ARG A 126 -9.93 10.66 9.45
C ARG A 126 -11.34 10.47 8.86
N GLU A 127 -12.34 11.15 9.39
CA GLU A 127 -13.71 11.17 8.85
C GLU A 127 -13.74 11.80 7.45
N ASN A 128 -12.97 12.86 7.23
CA ASN A 128 -12.82 13.48 5.93
C ASN A 128 -12.05 12.56 4.96
N ILE A 129 -11.03 11.84 5.45
CA ILE A 129 -10.33 10.81 4.66
C ILE A 129 -11.30 9.71 4.24
N LEU A 130 -12.19 9.25 5.15
CA LEU A 130 -13.24 8.30 4.81
C LEU A 130 -14.14 8.85 3.70
N LYS A 131 -14.67 10.07 3.86
CA LYS A 131 -15.54 10.71 2.86
C LYS A 131 -14.86 10.78 1.49
N ALA A 132 -13.61 11.26 1.43
CA ALA A 132 -12.86 11.36 0.20
C ALA A 132 -12.60 9.98 -0.44
N LYS A 133 -12.37 8.92 0.35
CA LYS A 133 -12.18 7.57 -0.21
C LYS A 133 -13.47 6.90 -0.64
N LEU A 134 -14.60 7.27 -0.06
CA LEU A 134 -15.91 6.81 -0.51
C LEU A 134 -16.34 7.42 -1.85
N GLU A 135 -15.69 8.47 -2.33
CA GLU A 135 -15.88 8.98 -3.69
C GLU A 135 -15.59 7.93 -4.78
N ILE A 136 -14.88 6.83 -4.45
CA ILE A 136 -14.72 5.68 -5.37
C ILE A 136 -16.06 5.08 -5.80
N LEU A 137 -17.12 5.32 -5.05
CA LEU A 137 -18.45 4.81 -5.30
C LEU A 137 -19.24 5.63 -6.33
N GLU A 138 -18.83 6.88 -6.63
CA GLU A 138 -19.60 7.82 -7.45
C GLU A 138 -19.74 7.36 -8.91
N GLY A 139 -18.72 6.69 -9.46
CA GLY A 139 -18.75 6.09 -10.80
C GLY A 139 -19.19 4.62 -10.84
N MET A 140 -19.60 4.03 -9.71
CA MET A 140 -20.03 2.62 -9.64
C MET A 140 -21.53 2.48 -9.90
N ASP A 141 -21.90 1.42 -10.61
CA ASP A 141 -23.30 1.02 -10.75
C ASP A 141 -23.92 0.57 -9.42
N ALA A 142 -25.25 0.56 -9.36
CA ALA A 142 -26.01 0.21 -8.16
C ALA A 142 -25.86 -1.28 -7.75
N ASP A 143 -25.55 -2.16 -8.67
CA ASP A 143 -25.31 -3.60 -8.48
C ASP A 143 -23.83 -3.93 -8.18
N GLY A 144 -22.98 -2.91 -8.09
CA GLY A 144 -21.56 -3.05 -7.72
C GLY A 144 -21.37 -3.67 -6.34
N THR A 145 -20.14 -4.13 -6.07
CA THR A 145 -19.77 -4.71 -4.77
C THR A 145 -18.71 -3.86 -4.08
N LEU A 146 -18.96 -3.52 -2.83
CA LEU A 146 -18.03 -2.80 -1.96
C LEU A 146 -17.35 -3.77 -1.01
N ILE A 147 -16.03 -3.89 -1.08
CA ILE A 147 -15.22 -4.78 -0.23
C ILE A 147 -14.42 -3.93 0.75
N LEU A 148 -14.70 -4.10 2.05
CA LEU A 148 -14.19 -3.25 3.12
C LEU A 148 -13.40 -4.05 4.16
N ASN A 149 -12.33 -3.44 4.68
CA ASN A 149 -11.70 -3.90 5.91
C ASN A 149 -12.64 -3.61 7.10
N GLY A 150 -13.33 -4.65 7.59
CA GLY A 150 -14.29 -4.53 8.68
C GLY A 150 -13.68 -4.40 10.07
N ASP A 151 -12.37 -4.59 10.20
CA ASP A 151 -11.65 -4.31 11.46
C ASP A 151 -11.28 -2.82 11.59
N ASN A 152 -11.38 -2.05 10.49
CA ASN A 152 -11.15 -0.61 10.55
C ASN A 152 -12.35 0.09 11.17
N ASP A 153 -12.08 0.89 12.20
CA ASP A 153 -13.08 1.57 13.04
C ASP A 153 -14.07 2.45 12.25
N LEU A 154 -13.61 3.09 11.18
CA LEU A 154 -14.45 3.93 10.33
C LEU A 154 -15.13 3.12 9.21
N LEU A 155 -14.41 2.19 8.56
CA LEU A 155 -15.00 1.40 7.46
C LEU A 155 -16.14 0.51 7.92
N LYS A 156 -16.10 -0.03 9.14
CA LYS A 156 -17.20 -0.85 9.69
C LYS A 156 -18.52 -0.08 9.90
N THR A 157 -18.47 1.26 9.87
CA THR A 157 -19.67 2.10 10.01
C THR A 157 -20.33 2.42 8.67
N VAL A 158 -19.68 2.10 7.56
CA VAL A 158 -20.15 2.41 6.21
C VAL A 158 -21.43 1.64 5.91
N LYS A 159 -22.42 2.37 5.39
CA LYS A 159 -23.68 1.82 4.88
C LYS A 159 -23.85 2.27 3.44
N ASP A 160 -24.17 1.35 2.56
CA ASP A 160 -24.44 1.62 1.14
C ASP A 160 -25.56 0.70 0.64
N LYS A 161 -26.19 1.07 -0.48
CA LYS A 161 -27.24 0.27 -1.14
C LYS A 161 -26.66 -0.97 -1.83
N ARG A 162 -25.39 -0.89 -2.24
CA ARG A 162 -24.66 -1.94 -2.94
C ARG A 162 -24.38 -3.10 -1.99
N ASN A 163 -23.99 -4.22 -2.56
CA ASN A 163 -23.53 -5.36 -1.78
C ASN A 163 -22.24 -5.02 -1.04
N ILE A 164 -22.26 -5.10 0.29
CA ILE A 164 -21.08 -4.91 1.14
C ILE A 164 -20.53 -6.25 1.57
N VAL A 165 -19.27 -6.51 1.29
CA VAL A 165 -18.50 -7.67 1.73
C VAL A 165 -17.39 -7.16 2.64
N THR A 166 -17.22 -7.76 3.81
CA THR A 166 -16.19 -7.34 4.77
C THR A 166 -15.12 -8.40 4.93
N PHE A 167 -13.90 -7.98 5.20
CA PHE A 167 -12.77 -8.86 5.51
C PHE A 167 -12.01 -8.35 6.74
N GLY A 168 -11.42 -9.27 7.49
CA GLY A 168 -10.63 -8.93 8.67
C GLY A 168 -10.33 -10.12 9.57
N LEU A 169 -9.89 -9.83 10.79
CA LEU A 169 -9.61 -10.82 11.84
C LEU A 169 -10.77 -10.97 12.81
N ASP A 170 -11.63 -9.94 12.93
CA ASP A 170 -12.85 -10.00 13.72
C ASP A 170 -13.86 -10.99 13.10
N ASN A 171 -14.47 -11.82 13.96
CA ASN A 171 -15.43 -12.84 13.54
C ASN A 171 -16.71 -12.30 12.87
N ASN A 172 -16.98 -11.00 12.97
CA ASN A 172 -18.14 -10.36 12.33
C ASN A 172 -17.94 -10.09 10.83
N ASN A 173 -16.74 -10.34 10.29
CA ASN A 173 -16.47 -10.16 8.88
C ASN A 173 -16.98 -11.32 8.03
N THR A 174 -17.23 -11.07 6.74
CA THR A 174 -17.60 -12.10 5.75
C THR A 174 -16.43 -13.07 5.48
N PHE A 175 -15.22 -12.53 5.36
CA PHE A 175 -13.97 -13.26 5.21
C PHE A 175 -13.10 -13.04 6.43
N VAL A 176 -12.90 -14.09 7.23
CA VAL A 176 -12.18 -14.00 8.51
C VAL A 176 -10.94 -14.88 8.47
N ALA A 177 -9.77 -14.28 8.75
CA ALA A 177 -8.57 -15.08 8.96
C ALA A 177 -8.47 -15.60 10.40
N LYS A 178 -8.16 -16.88 10.52
CA LYS A 178 -7.93 -17.61 11.79
C LYS A 178 -6.65 -18.43 11.71
N ASN A 179 -6.20 -18.96 12.86
CA ASN A 179 -5.03 -19.85 12.93
C ASN A 179 -3.78 -19.25 12.26
N ILE A 180 -3.56 -17.97 12.50
CA ILE A 180 -2.49 -17.18 11.88
C ILE A 180 -1.13 -17.63 12.41
N LYS A 181 -0.19 -17.91 11.49
CA LYS A 181 1.22 -18.17 11.78
C LYS A 181 2.07 -17.32 10.85
N THR A 182 2.95 -16.51 11.42
CA THR A 182 3.86 -15.64 10.66
C THR A 182 5.30 -16.01 10.92
N SER A 183 6.11 -15.97 9.88
CA SER A 183 7.58 -16.07 9.92
C SER A 183 8.19 -14.92 9.10
N LEU A 184 9.51 -14.82 9.04
CA LEU A 184 10.18 -13.85 8.14
C LEU A 184 10.08 -14.22 6.65
N GLU A 185 9.53 -15.37 6.30
CA GLU A 185 9.45 -15.87 4.94
C GLU A 185 8.02 -15.96 4.41
N ASN A 186 7.09 -16.26 5.31
CA ASN A 186 5.70 -16.46 4.90
C ASN A 186 4.72 -16.21 6.05
N THR A 187 3.48 -16.06 5.67
CA THR A 187 2.33 -16.02 6.58
C THR A 187 1.32 -17.08 6.13
N THR A 188 0.86 -17.92 7.05
CA THR A 188 -0.23 -18.89 6.82
C THR A 188 -1.42 -18.57 7.70
N PHE A 189 -2.61 -18.85 7.21
CA PHE A 189 -3.87 -18.65 7.93
C PHE A 189 -4.98 -19.49 7.32
N THR A 190 -6.07 -19.66 8.06
CA THR A 190 -7.30 -20.29 7.53
C THR A 190 -8.36 -19.22 7.27
N CYS A 191 -9.11 -19.35 6.19
CA CYS A 191 -10.27 -18.52 5.89
C CYS A 191 -11.38 -19.39 5.30
N ASN A 192 -12.59 -19.31 5.87
CA ASN A 192 -13.76 -20.09 5.43
C ASN A 192 -13.48 -21.61 5.27
N GLY A 193 -12.70 -22.18 6.20
CA GLY A 193 -12.36 -23.62 6.23
C GLY A 193 -11.18 -24.02 5.33
N GLU A 194 -10.62 -23.10 4.55
CA GLU A 194 -9.49 -23.33 3.66
C GLU A 194 -8.20 -22.74 4.25
N GLU A 195 -7.07 -23.43 4.08
CA GLU A 195 -5.75 -22.90 4.44
C GLU A 195 -5.15 -22.16 3.27
N TYR A 196 -4.58 -20.99 3.57
CA TYR A 196 -3.90 -20.10 2.62
C TYR A 196 -2.51 -19.75 3.09
N LYS A 197 -1.62 -19.51 2.13
CA LYS A 197 -0.22 -19.11 2.36
C LYS A 197 0.16 -17.95 1.46
N VAL A 198 0.87 -16.99 2.05
CA VAL A 198 1.47 -15.87 1.33
C VAL A 198 2.98 -15.86 1.61
N LEU A 199 3.82 -15.79 0.58
CA LEU A 199 5.28 -15.87 0.70
C LEU A 199 5.91 -14.51 1.07
N VAL A 200 5.23 -13.78 1.98
CA VAL A 200 5.71 -12.53 2.56
C VAL A 200 5.41 -12.49 4.05
N PRO A 201 6.28 -11.85 4.86
CA PRO A 201 6.08 -11.76 6.30
C PRO A 201 5.10 -10.67 6.69
N GLY A 202 4.32 -10.91 7.74
CA GLY A 202 3.58 -9.87 8.44
C GLY A 202 2.07 -9.94 8.30
N GLU A 203 1.40 -9.62 9.41
CA GLU A 203 -0.05 -9.67 9.54
C GLU A 203 -0.78 -8.75 8.55
N VAL A 204 -0.15 -7.64 8.14
CA VAL A 204 -0.73 -6.72 7.15
C VAL A 204 -1.04 -7.40 5.82
N PHE A 205 -0.25 -8.41 5.44
CA PHE A 205 -0.48 -9.16 4.21
C PHE A 205 -1.65 -10.13 4.29
N ILE A 206 -2.11 -10.47 5.51
CA ILE A 206 -3.36 -11.21 5.70
C ILE A 206 -4.55 -10.37 5.23
N TYR A 207 -4.59 -9.08 5.57
CA TYR A 207 -5.66 -8.19 5.09
C TYR A 207 -5.65 -8.07 3.56
N ASN A 208 -4.47 -7.96 2.94
CA ASN A 208 -4.34 -7.93 1.48
C ASN A 208 -4.79 -9.26 0.86
N ALA A 209 -4.44 -10.39 1.49
CA ALA A 209 -4.86 -11.72 1.05
C ALA A 209 -6.36 -11.91 1.19
N LEU A 210 -6.98 -11.51 2.30
CA LEU A 210 -8.43 -11.59 2.50
C LEU A 210 -9.20 -10.74 1.48
N ALA A 211 -8.72 -9.52 1.17
CA ALA A 211 -9.28 -8.71 0.10
C ALA A 211 -9.17 -9.43 -1.25
N SER A 212 -8.03 -10.07 -1.53
CA SER A 212 -7.78 -10.81 -2.78
C SER A 212 -8.66 -12.08 -2.86
N ILE A 213 -8.83 -12.81 -1.75
CA ILE A 213 -9.74 -13.95 -1.65
C ILE A 213 -11.17 -13.50 -1.93
N SER A 214 -11.60 -12.37 -1.32
CA SER A 214 -12.96 -11.82 -1.50
C SER A 214 -13.22 -11.48 -2.97
N VAL A 215 -12.27 -10.82 -3.65
CA VAL A 215 -12.37 -10.49 -5.08
C VAL A 215 -12.33 -11.77 -5.93
N GLY A 216 -11.41 -12.70 -5.66
CA GLY A 216 -11.30 -13.97 -6.38
C GLY A 216 -12.59 -14.78 -6.33
N LYS A 217 -13.18 -14.91 -5.14
CA LYS A 217 -14.49 -15.59 -4.94
C LYS A 217 -15.62 -14.87 -5.68
N ARG A 218 -15.62 -13.53 -5.69
CA ARG A 218 -16.63 -12.74 -6.45
C ARG A 218 -16.54 -12.98 -7.96
N LEU A 219 -15.34 -13.22 -8.51
CA LEU A 219 -15.11 -13.52 -9.92
C LEU A 219 -15.13 -15.04 -10.22
N GLY A 220 -15.54 -15.88 -9.29
CA GLY A 220 -15.71 -17.31 -9.48
C GLY A 220 -14.42 -18.11 -9.63
N LEU A 221 -13.34 -17.68 -8.96
CA LEU A 221 -12.13 -18.50 -8.82
C LEU A 221 -12.36 -19.60 -7.79
N THR A 222 -11.79 -20.76 -8.04
CA THR A 222 -11.71 -21.87 -7.09
C THR A 222 -10.74 -21.53 -5.95
N SER A 223 -10.85 -22.22 -4.81
CA SER A 223 -9.89 -22.06 -3.71
C SER A 223 -8.46 -22.36 -4.15
N GLU A 224 -8.27 -23.38 -5.00
CA GLU A 224 -6.95 -23.77 -5.49
C GLU A 224 -6.33 -22.70 -6.44
N GLU A 225 -7.13 -22.07 -7.29
CA GLU A 225 -6.65 -20.93 -8.11
C GLU A 225 -6.23 -19.77 -7.21
N ILE A 226 -7.04 -19.45 -6.19
CA ILE A 226 -6.71 -18.37 -5.24
C ILE A 226 -5.42 -18.70 -4.47
N LYS A 227 -5.25 -19.92 -3.96
CA LYS A 227 -4.02 -20.36 -3.26
C LYS A 227 -2.78 -20.16 -4.14
N ARG A 228 -2.83 -20.68 -5.38
CA ARG A 228 -1.71 -20.51 -6.33
C ARG A 228 -1.39 -19.04 -6.60
N GLY A 229 -2.41 -18.20 -6.78
CA GLY A 229 -2.21 -16.77 -7.03
C GLY A 229 -1.61 -16.04 -5.82
N LEU A 230 -2.00 -16.40 -4.59
CA LEU A 230 -1.41 -15.86 -3.36
C LEU A 230 0.05 -16.30 -3.17
N GLU A 231 0.39 -17.55 -3.49
CA GLU A 231 1.77 -18.06 -3.40
C GLU A 231 2.68 -17.48 -4.49
N LYS A 232 2.16 -17.14 -5.67
CA LYS A 232 2.90 -16.47 -6.74
C LYS A 232 3.09 -14.98 -6.52
N PHE A 233 2.38 -14.40 -5.56
CA PHE A 233 2.49 -12.97 -5.27
C PHE A 233 3.93 -12.60 -4.88
N THR A 234 4.45 -11.57 -5.53
CA THR A 234 5.75 -10.97 -5.21
C THR A 234 5.58 -9.48 -4.95
N MET A 235 6.33 -8.98 -3.98
CA MET A 235 6.31 -7.55 -3.64
C MET A 235 6.89 -6.71 -4.79
N SER A 236 6.22 -5.63 -5.14
CA SER A 236 6.71 -4.67 -6.11
C SER A 236 7.44 -3.50 -5.43
N GLY A 237 8.56 -3.07 -6.02
CA GLY A 237 9.35 -1.94 -5.53
C GLY A 237 10.01 -2.19 -4.16
N ASN A 238 10.30 -1.10 -3.46
CA ASN A 238 10.94 -1.12 -2.14
C ASN A 238 9.87 -1.23 -1.02
N ARG A 239 9.12 -2.35 -1.01
CA ARG A 239 8.13 -2.67 0.04
C ARG A 239 8.48 -3.99 0.69
N MET A 240 8.94 -3.94 1.95
CA MET A 240 9.37 -5.12 2.73
C MET A 240 10.33 -6.06 1.97
N LYS A 241 11.14 -5.50 1.05
CA LYS A 241 12.11 -6.27 0.28
C LYS A 241 13.23 -6.73 1.20
N LYS A 242 13.31 -8.04 1.42
CA LYS A 242 14.36 -8.68 2.22
C LYS A 242 15.62 -8.88 1.38
N THR A 243 16.75 -8.43 1.87
CA THR A 243 18.08 -8.68 1.32
C THR A 243 19.01 -9.17 2.43
N ILE A 244 19.73 -10.25 2.20
CA ILE A 244 20.75 -10.75 3.14
C ILE A 244 22.10 -10.32 2.58
N VAL A 245 22.88 -9.61 3.41
CA VAL A 245 24.22 -9.16 3.07
C VAL A 245 25.14 -9.64 4.16
N LYS A 246 26.02 -10.61 3.87
CA LYS A 246 26.81 -11.33 4.89
C LYS A 246 25.89 -11.81 6.03
N ASP A 247 26.13 -11.36 7.25
CA ASP A 247 25.36 -11.74 8.45
C ASP A 247 24.18 -10.77 8.74
N TYR A 248 23.93 -9.78 7.89
CA TYR A 248 22.87 -8.79 8.10
C TYR A 248 21.61 -9.14 7.33
N THR A 249 20.44 -8.90 7.93
CA THR A 249 19.17 -8.96 7.23
C THR A 249 18.61 -7.55 7.05
N LEU A 250 18.58 -7.04 5.83
CA LEU A 250 18.06 -5.72 5.49
C LEU A 250 16.62 -5.87 4.99
N LEU A 251 15.70 -5.12 5.59
CA LEU A 251 14.30 -5.01 5.16
C LEU A 251 14.07 -3.62 4.58
N ASN A 252 14.05 -3.53 3.26
CA ASN A 252 13.80 -2.29 2.55
C ASN A 252 12.29 -2.05 2.36
N ASP A 253 11.74 -1.08 3.10
CA ASP A 253 10.36 -0.61 2.99
C ASP A 253 10.31 0.92 2.76
N THR A 254 11.23 1.43 1.94
CA THR A 254 11.48 2.86 1.72
C THR A 254 10.58 3.49 0.66
N TYR A 255 9.60 2.77 0.12
CA TYR A 255 8.73 3.33 -0.91
C TYR A 255 7.92 4.53 -0.42
N ASN A 256 7.31 4.45 0.76
CA ASN A 256 6.62 5.55 1.43
C ASN A 256 6.40 5.24 2.92
N ALA A 257 6.17 6.27 3.72
CA ALA A 257 5.87 6.13 5.15
C ALA A 257 4.70 7.01 5.58
N ASN A 258 3.85 6.46 6.43
CA ASN A 258 2.91 7.16 7.29
C ASN A 258 2.83 6.42 8.62
N PRO A 259 2.28 7.00 9.69
CA PRO A 259 2.28 6.40 11.02
C PRO A 259 1.71 4.98 11.06
N ASP A 260 0.63 4.71 10.35
CA ASP A 260 -0.04 3.40 10.33
C ASP A 260 0.83 2.35 9.65
N SER A 261 1.44 2.69 8.50
CA SER A 261 2.31 1.78 7.77
C SER A 261 3.62 1.49 8.52
N VAL A 262 4.17 2.48 9.23
CA VAL A 262 5.36 2.28 10.09
C VAL A 262 5.02 1.35 11.25
N LYS A 263 3.93 1.60 11.98
CA LYS A 263 3.49 0.74 13.10
C LYS A 263 3.21 -0.69 12.65
N SER A 264 2.62 -0.87 11.46
CA SER A 264 2.34 -2.19 10.89
C SER A 264 3.62 -3.00 10.63
N VAL A 265 4.63 -2.38 10.03
CA VAL A 265 5.93 -3.04 9.77
C VAL A 265 6.68 -3.33 11.06
N LEU A 266 6.66 -2.39 12.02
CA LEU A 266 7.25 -2.59 13.34
C LEU A 266 6.63 -3.78 14.08
N LYS A 267 5.32 -3.98 13.97
CA LYS A 267 4.64 -5.17 14.50
C LYS A 267 5.19 -6.46 13.89
N THR A 268 5.47 -6.44 12.59
CA THR A 268 6.02 -7.59 11.86
C THR A 268 7.41 -7.96 12.36
N ILE A 269 8.30 -6.99 12.55
CA ILE A 269 9.68 -7.26 12.99
C ILE A 269 9.81 -7.51 14.50
N ALA A 270 8.81 -7.13 15.29
CA ALA A 270 8.83 -7.29 16.75
C ALA A 270 9.02 -8.75 17.19
N SER A 271 8.52 -9.71 16.40
CA SER A 271 8.65 -11.16 16.67
C SER A 271 10.01 -11.74 16.26
N TYR A 272 10.91 -10.96 15.68
CA TYR A 272 12.25 -11.43 15.31
C TYR A 272 13.09 -11.68 16.55
N GLU A 273 13.74 -12.86 16.57
CA GLU A 273 14.71 -13.22 17.62
C GLU A 273 16.09 -12.67 17.25
N GLY A 274 16.50 -11.59 17.86
CA GLY A 274 17.78 -10.96 17.59
C GLY A 274 17.70 -9.44 17.73
N ARG A 275 18.83 -8.77 17.54
CA ARG A 275 18.92 -7.31 17.64
C ARG A 275 18.23 -6.68 16.42
N LYS A 276 17.31 -5.77 16.69
CA LYS A 276 16.49 -5.06 15.70
C LYS A 276 16.87 -3.59 15.65
N VAL A 277 17.23 -3.14 14.48
CA VAL A 277 17.55 -1.74 14.19
C VAL A 277 16.47 -1.17 13.28
N ALA A 278 15.81 -0.09 13.71
CA ALA A 278 14.88 0.65 12.86
C ALA A 278 15.55 1.94 12.35
N VAL A 279 15.74 2.04 11.04
CA VAL A 279 16.20 3.24 10.35
C VAL A 279 14.98 3.91 9.76
N LEU A 280 14.53 4.99 10.40
CA LEU A 280 13.27 5.66 10.03
C LEU A 280 13.55 7.11 9.59
N GLY A 281 13.02 7.48 8.44
CA GLY A 281 13.04 8.86 7.97
C GLY A 281 11.71 9.58 8.20
N ASP A 282 11.65 10.84 7.74
CA ASP A 282 10.48 11.68 7.89
C ASP A 282 9.24 11.05 7.25
N MET A 283 8.12 11.21 7.94
CA MET A 283 6.77 10.95 7.42
C MET A 283 6.16 12.28 7.01
N LEU A 284 5.94 12.46 5.71
CA LEU A 284 5.44 13.72 5.14
C LEU A 284 3.91 13.73 4.99
N GLU A 285 3.36 14.88 4.59
CA GLU A 285 1.92 15.12 4.37
C GLU A 285 1.06 15.03 5.65
N LEU A 286 1.67 15.21 6.82
CA LEU A 286 1.00 15.16 8.11
C LEU A 286 0.50 16.54 8.59
N GLY A 287 1.00 17.65 8.00
CA GLY A 287 0.60 19.02 8.34
C GLY A 287 0.84 19.36 9.81
N GLU A 288 -0.14 19.94 10.48
CA GLU A 288 -0.03 20.32 11.90
C GLU A 288 0.16 19.13 12.86
N TYR A 289 -0.11 17.91 12.41
CA TYR A 289 0.03 16.68 13.21
C TYR A 289 1.44 16.06 13.12
N GLU A 290 2.37 16.62 12.34
CA GLU A 290 3.66 16.01 12.07
C GLU A 290 4.46 15.68 13.32
N LYS A 291 4.55 16.61 14.28
CA LYS A 291 5.27 16.39 15.53
C LYS A 291 4.65 15.28 16.36
N GLU A 292 3.36 15.40 16.64
CA GLU A 292 2.61 14.44 17.46
C GLU A 292 2.69 13.02 16.88
N LEU A 293 2.50 12.90 15.57
CA LEU A 293 2.48 11.59 14.91
C LEU A 293 3.87 10.93 14.85
N HIS A 294 4.96 11.72 14.73
CA HIS A 294 6.31 11.19 14.88
C HIS A 294 6.59 10.77 16.33
N GLU A 295 6.22 11.58 17.33
CA GLU A 295 6.33 11.21 18.74
C GLU A 295 5.57 9.91 19.06
N ASN A 296 4.35 9.75 18.53
CA ASN A 296 3.54 8.54 18.69
C ASN A 296 4.19 7.29 18.07
N VAL A 297 4.94 7.43 16.97
CA VAL A 297 5.74 6.34 16.41
C VAL A 297 6.93 6.05 17.32
N GLY A 298 7.62 7.08 17.83
CA GLY A 298 8.72 6.94 18.78
C GLY A 298 8.31 6.18 20.04
N GLU A 299 7.16 6.47 20.60
CA GLU A 299 6.60 5.73 21.73
C GLU A 299 6.26 4.28 21.37
N TYR A 300 5.69 4.05 20.20
CA TYR A 300 5.32 2.70 19.71
C TYR A 300 6.53 1.79 19.49
N LEU A 301 7.70 2.34 19.19
CA LEU A 301 8.96 1.60 19.02
C LEU A 301 9.44 0.91 20.30
N ASN A 302 9.08 1.42 21.49
CA ASN A 302 9.53 0.88 22.77
C ASN A 302 9.17 -0.59 22.92
N GLY A 303 10.17 -1.42 23.23
CA GLY A 303 10.04 -2.87 23.37
C GLY A 303 9.89 -3.66 22.06
N LYS A 304 9.97 -2.99 20.90
CA LYS A 304 9.87 -3.63 19.59
C LYS A 304 11.17 -3.62 18.81
N VAL A 305 12.01 -2.62 19.04
CA VAL A 305 13.35 -2.51 18.46
C VAL A 305 14.37 -2.17 19.54
N ASP A 306 15.61 -2.50 19.28
CA ASP A 306 16.73 -2.29 20.21
C ASP A 306 17.43 -0.96 19.93
N VAL A 307 17.46 -0.55 18.65
CA VAL A 307 18.10 0.68 18.19
C VAL A 307 17.19 1.43 17.24
N LEU A 308 17.10 2.74 17.43
CA LEU A 308 16.46 3.67 16.51
C LEU A 308 17.51 4.55 15.83
N VAL A 309 17.49 4.60 14.51
CA VAL A 309 18.24 5.56 13.72
C VAL A 309 17.23 6.45 12.99
N THR A 310 17.24 7.74 13.25
CA THR A 310 16.36 8.70 12.57
C THR A 310 17.10 9.49 11.51
N VAL A 311 16.47 9.73 10.36
CA VAL A 311 17.07 10.46 9.21
C VAL A 311 16.10 11.51 8.70
N GLY A 312 16.48 12.78 8.83
CA GLY A 312 15.66 13.93 8.40
C GLY A 312 15.37 14.88 9.55
N THR A 313 14.51 15.86 9.31
CA THR A 313 14.21 16.91 10.30
C THR A 313 13.10 16.51 11.26
N LEU A 314 12.02 15.89 10.71
CA LEU A 314 10.82 15.55 11.49
C LEU A 314 10.98 14.24 12.25
N SER A 315 11.71 13.29 11.68
CA SER A 315 11.96 11.98 12.31
C SER A 315 12.65 12.11 13.67
N LYS A 316 13.36 13.21 13.94
CA LYS A 316 13.95 13.51 15.24
C LYS A 316 12.92 13.53 16.38
N TYR A 317 11.68 13.89 16.14
CA TYR A 317 10.64 13.84 17.17
C TYR A 317 10.35 12.42 17.69
N MET A 318 10.73 11.36 16.95
CA MET A 318 10.66 10.00 17.45
C MET A 318 11.62 9.76 18.61
N ASP A 319 12.79 10.42 18.62
CA ASP A 319 13.82 10.30 19.65
C ASP A 319 13.32 10.76 21.02
N ASP A 320 12.43 11.75 21.06
CA ASP A 320 11.90 12.32 22.30
C ASP A 320 11.10 11.29 23.11
N ARG A 321 10.52 10.28 22.46
CA ARG A 321 9.68 9.25 23.05
C ARG A 321 10.31 7.86 23.08
N PHE A 322 11.33 7.62 22.28
CA PHE A 322 12.03 6.34 22.28
C PHE A 322 13.05 6.26 23.45
N LYS A 323 13.02 5.13 24.19
CA LYS A 323 13.82 4.94 25.40
C LYS A 323 15.08 4.08 25.19
N GLY A 324 15.23 3.47 24.00
CA GLY A 324 16.38 2.63 23.64
C GLY A 324 17.59 3.44 23.15
N GLU A 325 18.58 2.71 22.64
CA GLU A 325 19.75 3.26 21.95
C GLU A 325 19.31 3.99 20.68
N LYS A 326 19.72 5.25 20.47
CA LYS A 326 19.25 6.07 19.37
C LYS A 326 20.34 6.96 18.77
N TYR A 327 20.19 7.21 17.46
CA TYR A 327 21.07 8.04 16.66
C TYR A 327 20.21 8.89 15.72
N HIS A 328 20.65 10.12 15.47
CA HIS A 328 19.96 11.03 14.58
C HIS A 328 20.91 11.61 13.54
N PHE A 329 20.47 11.61 12.29
CA PHE A 329 21.17 12.20 11.16
C PHE A 329 20.25 13.18 10.41
N SER A 330 20.78 14.32 10.00
CA SER A 330 19.99 15.31 9.26
C SER A 330 19.75 14.91 7.80
N SER A 331 20.57 14.02 7.26
CA SER A 331 20.50 13.57 5.87
C SER A 331 20.94 12.11 5.69
N VAL A 332 20.57 11.54 4.54
CA VAL A 332 21.01 10.19 4.14
C VAL A 332 22.52 10.12 3.98
N ASP A 333 23.16 11.20 3.51
CA ASP A 333 24.61 11.20 3.29
C ASP A 333 25.38 11.20 4.61
N GLU A 334 24.93 11.99 5.60
CA GLU A 334 25.48 11.93 6.97
C GLU A 334 25.30 10.54 7.58
N ALA A 335 24.13 9.92 7.42
CA ALA A 335 23.87 8.56 7.90
C ALA A 335 24.78 7.51 7.27
N LYS A 336 25.20 7.64 6.00
CA LYS A 336 26.14 6.71 5.33
C LYS A 336 27.50 6.66 6.00
N GLU A 337 27.97 7.76 6.56
CA GLU A 337 29.30 7.84 7.19
C GLU A 337 29.34 7.02 8.48
N GLU A 338 28.26 7.02 9.26
CA GLU A 338 28.22 6.48 10.62
C GLU A 338 27.48 5.14 10.75
N ILE A 339 26.56 4.83 9.84
CA ILE A 339 25.62 3.69 10.01
C ILE A 339 26.34 2.36 10.23
N LYS A 340 27.50 2.14 9.59
CA LYS A 340 28.26 0.89 9.74
C LYS A 340 28.82 0.70 11.15
N SER A 341 29.13 1.76 11.89
CA SER A 341 29.63 1.70 13.27
C SER A 341 28.52 1.34 14.26
N ILE A 342 27.26 1.59 13.89
CA ILE A 342 26.06 1.31 14.70
C ILE A 342 25.62 -0.15 14.54
N LEU A 343 25.73 -0.69 13.31
CA LEU A 343 25.27 -2.04 13.00
C LEU A 343 26.20 -3.11 13.55
N LYS A 344 25.63 -4.24 13.94
CA LYS A 344 26.34 -5.43 14.45
C LYS A 344 25.97 -6.65 13.61
N PRO A 345 26.87 -7.64 13.44
CA PRO A 345 26.54 -8.89 12.77
C PRO A 345 25.28 -9.52 13.34
N LYS A 346 24.44 -10.07 12.45
CA LYS A 346 23.13 -10.66 12.73
C LYS A 346 22.01 -9.67 13.04
N ASP A 347 22.22 -8.36 12.85
CA ASP A 347 21.13 -7.38 12.96
C ASP A 347 20.05 -7.61 11.89
N LEU A 348 18.80 -7.44 12.30
CA LEU A 348 17.69 -7.16 11.43
C LEU A 348 17.53 -5.64 11.33
N VAL A 349 17.69 -5.09 10.14
CA VAL A 349 17.65 -3.65 9.90
C VAL A 349 16.46 -3.30 9.03
N LEU A 350 15.48 -2.59 9.59
CA LEU A 350 14.33 -2.07 8.86
C LEU A 350 14.63 -0.65 8.36
N PHE A 351 14.34 -0.36 7.08
CA PHE A 351 14.42 0.98 6.50
C PHE A 351 13.04 1.44 6.05
N LYS A 352 12.57 2.60 6.53
CA LYS A 352 11.28 3.16 6.13
C LYS A 352 11.25 4.68 6.23
N ALA A 353 10.82 5.34 5.15
CA ALA A 353 10.67 6.79 5.07
C ALA A 353 9.64 7.17 3.99
N SER A 354 9.20 8.43 3.98
CA SER A 354 8.55 9.01 2.81
C SER A 354 9.49 9.00 1.60
N HIS A 355 8.94 8.84 0.41
CA HIS A 355 9.71 8.60 -0.83
C HIS A 355 10.78 9.65 -1.10
N SER A 356 10.47 10.93 -0.88
CA SER A 356 11.39 12.05 -1.13
C SER A 356 12.60 12.11 -0.21
N ILE A 357 12.62 11.36 0.90
CA ILE A 357 13.79 11.26 1.79
C ILE A 357 14.91 10.45 1.12
N ASN A 358 14.58 9.64 0.10
CA ASN A 358 15.53 8.80 -0.62
C ASN A 358 16.33 7.84 0.28
N LEU A 359 15.68 7.29 1.30
CA LEU A 359 16.34 6.38 2.25
C LEU A 359 16.79 5.06 1.59
N ASP A 360 16.27 4.71 0.43
CA ASP A 360 16.71 3.61 -0.44
C ASP A 360 18.21 3.73 -0.80
N LYS A 361 18.74 4.94 -0.97
CA LYS A 361 20.18 5.16 -1.20
C LYS A 361 21.07 4.68 -0.05
N LEU A 362 20.54 4.68 1.19
CA LEU A 362 21.25 4.13 2.34
C LEU A 362 21.24 2.60 2.32
N VAL A 363 20.13 2.00 1.88
CA VAL A 363 20.02 0.54 1.69
C VAL A 363 20.98 0.07 0.61
N ASP A 364 21.02 0.76 -0.53
CA ASP A 364 21.93 0.45 -1.63
C ASP A 364 23.41 0.59 -1.20
N PHE A 365 23.71 1.64 -0.44
CA PHE A 365 25.06 1.83 0.12
C PHE A 365 25.44 0.67 1.01
N LEU A 366 24.60 0.24 1.94
CA LEU A 366 24.89 -0.89 2.84
C LEU A 366 24.98 -2.22 2.08
N THR A 367 24.12 -2.43 1.08
CA THR A 367 24.15 -3.64 0.26
C THR A 367 25.47 -3.83 -0.46
N ASN A 368 26.13 -2.73 -0.85
CA ASN A 368 27.39 -2.76 -1.60
C ASN A 368 28.64 -2.67 -0.71
N ASN A 369 28.49 -2.30 0.58
CA ASN A 369 29.63 -1.93 1.43
C ASN A 369 29.71 -2.63 2.79
N LEU A 370 28.72 -3.47 3.17
CA LEU A 370 28.79 -4.42 4.31
C LEU A 370 29.47 -5.75 3.90
#